data_3eb7e2064ab7023f462d1215f451ef8b
#
_entry.id   3eb7e2064ab7023f462d1215f451ef8b
#
_cell.length_a   1.000
_cell.length_b   1.000
_cell.length_c   1.000
_cell.angle_alpha   90.00
_cell.angle_beta   90.00
_cell.angle_gamma   90.00
#
_symmetry.space_group_name_H-M   'P 1'
#
loop_
_entity.id
_entity.type
_entity.pdbx_description
1 polymer ?
#
loop_
_entity_poly.entity_id
_entity_poly.type
_entity_poly.pdbx_seq_one_letter_code
_entity_poly.pdbx_strand_id
1 'polypeptide(L)'
;MTNVLVPTSAEEAAAAFGDGSGITVLAGGTTVVPALKLGRIRPERTLFLGRAGLDRIERSNGTLRIGAMTPVSALVDATPEPLASFARHVADYEIRGQATIGGNLCAMPGGTTPTGDLQAPLLALDARVRSVGAGGERTESIDDFLAGGTGRLVLEIEIERPKRAGAAAVRRPHAHAYSVLAVAAAETANGIRVAILGAGPRAVRAASVEQALGGGASAAEAAAKALEDVEPADDALASAWYRRQVLPGLVERALEEMR
;
A
#
# COMPACT_ATOMS: atom_id res chain seq x y z
N MET A 1 20.27 22.18 -14.31
CA MET A 1 20.02 20.87 -14.96
C MET A 1 19.74 19.88 -13.84
N THR A 2 18.62 19.17 -13.89
CA THR A 2 18.31 18.13 -12.90
C THR A 2 19.31 16.97 -13.10
N ASN A 3 20.02 16.58 -12.05
CA ASN A 3 20.92 15.43 -12.08
C ASN A 3 20.08 14.15 -11.96
N VAL A 4 20.11 13.28 -12.98
CA VAL A 4 19.39 12.01 -13.02
C VAL A 4 20.38 10.87 -12.76
N LEU A 5 20.12 10.12 -11.69
CA LEU A 5 20.85 8.92 -11.32
C LEU A 5 20.10 7.71 -11.86
N VAL A 6 20.77 6.81 -12.56
CA VAL A 6 20.17 5.64 -13.24
C VAL A 6 20.92 4.37 -12.81
N PRO A 7 20.67 3.85 -11.61
CA PRO A 7 21.30 2.62 -11.14
C PRO A 7 20.87 1.41 -11.99
N THR A 8 21.77 0.43 -12.09
CA THR A 8 21.56 -0.82 -12.84
C THR A 8 21.42 -2.04 -11.90
N SER A 9 21.54 -1.84 -10.60
CA SER A 9 21.30 -2.87 -9.58
C SER A 9 20.64 -2.26 -8.33
N ALA A 10 20.14 -3.12 -7.45
CA ALA A 10 19.58 -2.73 -6.15
C ALA A 10 20.63 -2.08 -5.25
N GLU A 11 21.87 -2.58 -5.28
CA GLU A 11 23.01 -2.06 -4.52
C GLU A 11 23.39 -0.65 -4.99
N GLU A 12 23.45 -0.44 -6.31
CA GLU A 12 23.68 0.88 -6.88
C GLU A 12 22.54 1.84 -6.54
N ALA A 13 21.29 1.38 -6.56
CA ALA A 13 20.14 2.19 -6.19
C ALA A 13 20.20 2.60 -4.70
N ALA A 14 20.54 1.68 -3.82
CA ALA A 14 20.74 1.93 -2.40
C ALA A 14 21.87 2.92 -2.14
N ALA A 15 23.03 2.74 -2.80
CA ALA A 15 24.17 3.65 -2.69
C ALA A 15 23.84 5.05 -3.22
N ALA A 16 23.14 5.15 -4.36
CA ALA A 16 22.75 6.41 -4.96
C ALA A 16 21.68 7.16 -4.12
N PHE A 17 20.80 6.42 -3.42
CA PHE A 17 19.80 6.99 -2.53
C PHE A 17 20.41 7.53 -1.25
N GLY A 18 21.37 6.81 -0.63
CA GLY A 18 22.02 7.19 0.62
C GLY A 18 21.02 7.38 1.77
N ASP A 19 20.96 8.57 2.33
CA ASP A 19 20.00 8.96 3.38
C ASP A 19 18.67 9.51 2.83
N GLY A 20 18.57 9.64 1.48
CA GLY A 20 17.40 10.18 0.79
C GLY A 20 17.36 11.70 0.66
N SER A 21 18.33 12.44 1.25
CA SER A 21 18.33 13.91 1.26
C SER A 21 18.45 14.48 -0.16
N GLY A 22 17.49 15.33 -0.55
CA GLY A 22 17.47 16.00 -1.85
C GLY A 22 17.20 15.07 -3.04
N ILE A 23 16.75 13.83 -2.81
CA ILE A 23 16.46 12.84 -3.84
C ILE A 23 14.97 12.67 -4.04
N THR A 24 14.53 12.81 -5.27
CA THR A 24 13.18 12.38 -5.69
C THR A 24 13.29 11.03 -6.39
N VAL A 25 12.63 10.01 -5.83
CA VAL A 25 12.59 8.67 -6.43
C VAL A 25 11.57 8.65 -7.56
N LEU A 26 12.01 8.23 -8.73
CA LEU A 26 11.18 8.00 -9.91
C LEU A 26 11.10 6.50 -10.17
N ALA A 27 10.03 5.87 -9.69
CA ALA A 27 9.67 4.48 -9.98
C ALA A 27 8.81 4.42 -11.27
N GLY A 28 7.55 4.02 -11.17
CA GLY A 28 6.61 3.99 -12.31
C GLY A 28 6.18 5.37 -12.84
N GLY A 29 6.49 6.46 -12.14
CA GLY A 29 6.26 7.83 -12.59
C GLY A 29 4.82 8.32 -12.55
N THR A 30 3.84 7.47 -12.27
CA THR A 30 2.40 7.80 -12.34
C THR A 30 1.96 8.94 -11.42
N THR A 31 2.74 9.22 -10.39
CA THR A 31 2.51 10.34 -9.45
C THR A 31 3.53 11.45 -9.66
N VAL A 32 4.81 11.09 -9.73
CA VAL A 32 5.94 12.05 -9.82
C VAL A 32 5.93 12.83 -11.14
N VAL A 33 5.69 12.16 -12.28
CA VAL A 33 5.72 12.83 -13.60
C VAL A 33 4.59 13.88 -13.74
N PRO A 34 3.33 13.61 -13.36
CA PRO A 34 2.30 14.65 -13.31
C PRO A 34 2.66 15.83 -12.40
N ALA A 35 3.24 15.56 -11.22
CA ALA A 35 3.66 16.62 -10.29
C ALA A 35 4.78 17.49 -10.88
N LEU A 36 5.75 16.89 -11.59
CA LEU A 36 6.79 17.60 -12.36
C LEU A 36 6.20 18.49 -13.47
N LYS A 37 5.30 17.92 -14.28
CA LYS A 37 4.64 18.65 -15.38
C LYS A 37 3.82 19.83 -14.90
N LEU A 38 3.19 19.71 -13.72
CA LEU A 38 2.42 20.79 -13.09
C LEU A 38 3.29 21.77 -12.28
N GLY A 39 4.61 21.58 -12.25
CA GLY A 39 5.54 22.42 -11.49
C GLY A 39 5.37 22.35 -9.96
N ARG A 40 4.67 21.33 -9.47
CA ARG A 40 4.43 21.12 -8.02
C ARG A 40 5.68 20.66 -7.27
N ILE A 41 6.55 19.94 -7.95
CA ILE A 41 7.85 19.52 -7.43
C ILE A 41 8.95 19.96 -8.40
N ARG A 42 10.13 20.25 -7.86
CA ARG A 42 11.34 20.61 -8.60
C ARG A 42 12.53 19.88 -7.98
N PRO A 43 12.77 18.61 -8.35
CA PRO A 43 13.84 17.83 -7.75
C PRO A 43 15.21 18.39 -8.08
N GLU A 44 16.10 18.40 -7.12
CA GLU A 44 17.53 18.68 -7.33
C GLU A 44 18.20 17.48 -7.98
N ARG A 45 17.92 16.29 -7.48
CA ARG A 45 18.37 15.00 -8.00
C ARG A 45 17.18 14.06 -8.17
N THR A 46 17.17 13.30 -9.25
CA THR A 46 16.15 12.28 -9.51
C THR A 46 16.81 10.91 -9.57
N LEU A 47 16.35 9.96 -8.76
CA LEU A 47 16.78 8.57 -8.81
C LEU A 47 15.76 7.77 -9.62
N PHE A 48 16.13 7.39 -10.85
CA PHE A 48 15.27 6.60 -11.74
C PHE A 48 15.56 5.11 -11.56
N LEU A 49 14.57 4.36 -11.08
CA LEU A 49 14.71 2.94 -10.71
C LEU A 49 14.45 1.95 -11.85
N GLY A 50 14.08 2.42 -13.04
CA GLY A 50 13.64 1.55 -14.14
C GLY A 50 14.67 0.55 -14.66
N ARG A 51 15.93 0.61 -14.21
CA ARG A 51 17.01 -0.33 -14.57
C ARG A 51 17.63 -1.03 -13.36
N ALA A 52 17.07 -0.83 -12.15
CA ALA A 52 17.68 -1.31 -10.92
C ALA A 52 17.43 -2.82 -10.65
N GLY A 53 16.71 -3.54 -11.52
CA GLY A 53 16.45 -4.98 -11.39
C GLY A 53 15.56 -5.32 -10.18
N LEU A 54 14.71 -4.37 -9.74
CA LEU A 54 13.81 -4.50 -8.58
C LEU A 54 12.39 -4.92 -8.96
N ASP A 55 12.18 -5.62 -10.08
CA ASP A 55 10.88 -5.97 -10.65
C ASP A 55 10.57 -7.49 -10.59
N ARG A 56 11.32 -8.24 -9.81
CA ARG A 56 11.17 -9.69 -9.69
C ARG A 56 10.13 -10.07 -8.65
N ILE A 57 9.42 -11.17 -8.92
CA ILE A 57 8.57 -11.88 -7.95
C ILE A 57 9.17 -13.27 -7.74
N GLU A 58 9.62 -13.54 -6.53
CA GLU A 58 10.24 -14.81 -6.16
C GLU A 58 9.42 -15.52 -5.09
N ARG A 59 9.29 -16.85 -5.23
CA ARG A 59 8.61 -17.71 -4.25
C ARG A 59 9.61 -18.68 -3.64
N SER A 60 9.72 -18.63 -2.32
CA SER A 60 10.59 -19.54 -1.58
C SER A 60 10.00 -19.84 -0.22
N ASN A 61 9.90 -21.12 0.13
CA ASN A 61 9.48 -21.58 1.47
C ASN A 61 8.17 -20.96 1.99
N GLY A 62 7.18 -20.77 1.12
CA GLY A 62 5.88 -20.16 1.49
C GLY A 62 5.86 -18.64 1.51
N THR A 63 7.02 -18.00 1.43
CA THR A 63 7.16 -16.55 1.33
C THR A 63 7.21 -16.11 -0.13
N LEU A 64 6.49 -15.03 -0.43
CA LEU A 64 6.53 -14.33 -1.70
C LEU A 64 7.32 -13.03 -1.51
N ARG A 65 8.43 -12.90 -2.23
CA ARG A 65 9.25 -11.69 -2.28
C ARG A 65 8.95 -10.93 -3.56
N ILE A 66 8.61 -9.66 -3.41
CA ILE A 66 8.15 -8.79 -4.48
C ILE A 66 9.06 -7.57 -4.53
N GLY A 67 9.83 -7.43 -5.57
CA GLY A 67 10.69 -6.26 -5.79
C GLY A 67 9.85 -4.99 -5.93
N ALA A 68 10.35 -3.87 -5.40
CA ALA A 68 9.63 -2.60 -5.33
C ALA A 68 9.20 -2.03 -6.68
N MET A 69 9.89 -2.40 -7.77
CA MET A 69 9.58 -1.99 -9.14
C MET A 69 8.60 -2.91 -9.86
N THR A 70 8.11 -3.98 -9.22
CA THR A 70 7.09 -4.85 -9.80
C THR A 70 5.85 -4.03 -10.18
N PRO A 71 5.40 -4.08 -11.46
CA PRO A 71 4.20 -3.38 -11.89
C PRO A 71 2.96 -3.90 -11.14
N VAL A 72 2.04 -3.01 -10.82
CA VAL A 72 0.78 -3.37 -10.16
C VAL A 72 -0.02 -4.38 -10.98
N SER A 73 0.03 -4.31 -12.31
CA SER A 73 -0.61 -5.28 -13.19
C SER A 73 -0.11 -6.72 -12.98
N ALA A 74 1.19 -6.90 -12.69
CA ALA A 74 1.77 -8.21 -12.45
C ALA A 74 1.30 -8.84 -11.12
N LEU A 75 0.88 -8.03 -10.15
CA LEU A 75 0.39 -8.51 -8.86
C LEU A 75 -0.96 -9.23 -8.96
N VAL A 76 -1.77 -8.89 -9.98
CA VAL A 76 -3.15 -9.39 -10.15
C VAL A 76 -3.20 -10.92 -10.18
N ASP A 77 -2.25 -11.55 -10.87
CA ASP A 77 -2.21 -13.00 -11.06
C ASP A 77 -1.10 -13.67 -10.24
N ALA A 78 -0.14 -12.89 -9.73
CA ALA A 78 1.04 -13.41 -9.06
C ALA A 78 0.93 -13.43 -7.53
N THR A 79 -0.02 -12.71 -6.94
CA THR A 79 -0.13 -12.56 -5.48
C THR A 79 -1.40 -13.21 -4.92
N PRO A 80 -1.42 -13.54 -3.61
CA PRO A 80 -2.64 -14.01 -2.97
C PRO A 80 -3.64 -12.88 -2.74
N GLU A 81 -4.90 -13.24 -2.49
CA GLU A 81 -5.88 -12.32 -1.91
C GLU A 81 -5.44 -11.91 -0.48
N PRO A 82 -5.73 -10.71 -0.01
CA PRO A 82 -6.52 -9.67 -0.68
C PRO A 82 -5.69 -8.77 -1.62
N LEU A 83 -4.36 -8.97 -1.74
CA LEU A 83 -3.49 -8.10 -2.54
C LEU A 83 -3.87 -8.11 -4.03
N ALA A 84 -4.16 -9.29 -4.59
CA ALA A 84 -4.60 -9.43 -5.98
C ALA A 84 -5.88 -8.63 -6.27
N SER A 85 -6.88 -8.70 -5.39
CA SER A 85 -8.12 -7.93 -5.51
C SER A 85 -7.88 -6.43 -5.51
N PHE A 86 -7.05 -5.95 -4.58
CA PHE A 86 -6.71 -4.52 -4.53
C PHE A 86 -5.93 -4.08 -5.77
N ALA A 87 -4.92 -4.84 -6.20
CA ALA A 87 -4.13 -4.55 -7.39
C ALA A 87 -4.99 -4.43 -8.66
N ARG A 88 -5.99 -5.30 -8.80
CA ARG A 88 -6.95 -5.30 -9.92
C ARG A 88 -7.75 -4.00 -10.04
N HIS A 89 -7.89 -3.27 -8.94
CA HIS A 89 -8.70 -2.06 -8.85
C HIS A 89 -7.89 -0.76 -8.68
N VAL A 90 -6.56 -0.81 -8.70
CA VAL A 90 -5.75 0.41 -8.75
C VAL A 90 -5.97 1.09 -10.10
N ALA A 91 -6.44 2.32 -10.08
CA ALA A 91 -6.61 3.18 -11.26
C ALA A 91 -7.17 2.44 -12.52
N ASP A 92 -6.64 2.75 -13.69
CA ASP A 92 -6.96 2.08 -14.95
C ASP A 92 -5.88 1.07 -15.37
N TYR A 93 -6.10 0.41 -16.50
CA TYR A 93 -5.22 -0.62 -17.03
C TYR A 93 -3.81 -0.07 -17.36
N GLU A 94 -3.75 1.09 -18.00
CA GLU A 94 -2.50 1.74 -18.41
C GLU A 94 -1.67 2.16 -17.19
N ILE A 95 -2.32 2.73 -16.20
CA ILE A 95 -1.67 3.14 -14.96
C ILE A 95 -1.14 1.92 -14.21
N ARG A 96 -1.89 0.80 -14.13
CA ARG A 96 -1.39 -0.43 -13.49
C ARG A 96 -0.16 -1.01 -14.16
N GLY A 97 -0.02 -0.84 -15.47
CA GLY A 97 1.18 -1.27 -16.22
C GLY A 97 2.44 -0.47 -15.88
N GLN A 98 2.28 0.75 -15.40
CA GLN A 98 3.38 1.67 -15.05
C GLN A 98 3.58 1.80 -13.53
N ALA A 99 2.50 1.88 -12.76
CA ALA A 99 2.56 1.98 -11.30
C ALA A 99 3.22 0.74 -10.71
N THR A 100 4.04 0.93 -9.69
CA THR A 100 4.80 -0.14 -9.04
C THR A 100 4.32 -0.35 -7.60
N ILE A 101 4.53 -1.54 -7.05
CA ILE A 101 4.13 -1.84 -5.68
C ILE A 101 4.83 -0.91 -4.68
N GLY A 102 6.13 -0.67 -4.82
CA GLY A 102 6.88 0.24 -3.95
C GLY A 102 6.41 1.69 -4.09
N GLY A 103 6.15 2.15 -5.34
CA GLY A 103 5.61 3.48 -5.59
C GLY A 103 4.21 3.67 -5.00
N ASN A 104 3.34 2.65 -5.09
CA ASN A 104 2.01 2.68 -4.50
C ASN A 104 2.06 2.63 -2.97
N LEU A 105 2.90 1.76 -2.38
CA LEU A 105 3.10 1.70 -0.92
C LEU A 105 3.54 3.05 -0.35
N CYS A 106 4.45 3.76 -1.04
CA CYS A 106 4.96 5.06 -0.63
C CYS A 106 4.05 6.24 -0.99
N ALA A 107 2.93 6.01 -1.69
CA ALA A 107 2.01 7.08 -2.04
C ALA A 107 1.26 7.57 -0.80
N MET A 108 1.48 8.83 -0.45
CA MET A 108 0.83 9.51 0.66
C MET A 108 -0.01 10.67 0.15
N PRO A 109 -1.09 11.04 0.84
CA PRO A 109 -1.90 12.19 0.44
C PRO A 109 -1.04 13.45 0.38
N GLY A 110 -1.10 14.11 -0.76
CA GLY A 110 -0.43 15.38 -0.97
C GLY A 110 -1.09 16.09 -2.15
N GLY A 111 -1.96 17.05 -1.87
CA GLY A 111 -2.71 17.75 -2.91
C GLY A 111 -3.72 16.82 -3.61
N THR A 112 -3.43 16.40 -4.83
CA THR A 112 -4.31 15.52 -5.63
C THR A 112 -3.91 14.04 -5.62
N THR A 113 -2.89 13.68 -4.84
CA THR A 113 -2.42 12.30 -4.77
C THR A 113 -3.16 11.57 -3.66
N PRO A 114 -3.90 10.51 -3.96
CA PRO A 114 -4.53 9.69 -2.93
C PRO A 114 -3.50 8.82 -2.21
N THR A 115 -3.90 8.27 -1.08
CA THR A 115 -3.19 7.19 -0.40
C THR A 115 -3.06 5.98 -1.33
N GLY A 116 -1.95 5.26 -1.27
CA GLY A 116 -1.76 4.06 -2.07
C GLY A 116 -2.72 2.95 -1.68
N ASP A 117 -3.47 2.43 -2.66
CA ASP A 117 -4.47 1.39 -2.43
C ASP A 117 -3.87 0.10 -1.85
N LEU A 118 -2.60 -0.20 -2.13
CA LEU A 118 -1.95 -1.44 -1.70
C LEU A 118 -1.49 -1.44 -0.24
N GLN A 119 -1.55 -0.30 0.46
CA GLN A 119 -1.19 -0.23 1.88
C GLN A 119 -2.10 -1.14 2.73
N ALA A 120 -3.42 -1.12 2.50
CA ALA A 120 -4.35 -1.92 3.30
C ALA A 120 -4.15 -3.44 3.12
N PRO A 121 -4.09 -4.02 1.91
CA PRO A 121 -3.85 -5.45 1.78
C PRO A 121 -2.47 -5.87 2.28
N LEU A 122 -1.44 -5.03 2.19
CA LEU A 122 -0.12 -5.33 2.76
C LEU A 122 -0.15 -5.34 4.29
N LEU A 123 -0.89 -4.42 4.94
CA LEU A 123 -1.14 -4.47 6.39
C LEU A 123 -1.88 -5.74 6.79
N ALA A 124 -2.95 -6.10 6.08
CA ALA A 124 -3.72 -7.31 6.37
C ALA A 124 -2.90 -8.60 6.17
N LEU A 125 -1.88 -8.59 5.33
CA LEU A 125 -0.97 -9.71 5.10
C LEU A 125 0.23 -9.73 6.04
N ASP A 126 0.30 -8.87 7.05
CA ASP A 126 1.48 -8.71 7.93
C ASP A 126 2.80 -8.59 7.13
N ALA A 127 2.78 -7.84 6.01
CA ALA A 127 3.92 -7.72 5.11
C ALA A 127 5.17 -7.18 5.84
N ARG A 128 6.34 -7.58 5.35
CA ARG A 128 7.63 -7.02 5.76
C ARG A 128 8.21 -6.18 4.62
N VAL A 129 8.80 -5.07 4.96
CA VAL A 129 9.38 -4.13 3.99
C VAL A 129 10.89 -4.07 4.18
N ARG A 130 11.64 -4.42 3.15
CA ARG A 130 13.08 -4.21 3.08
C ARG A 130 13.34 -2.87 2.41
N SER A 131 14.00 -1.99 3.12
CA SER A 131 14.22 -0.60 2.70
C SER A 131 15.60 -0.08 3.08
N VAL A 132 16.07 0.96 2.39
CA VAL A 132 17.32 1.65 2.69
C VAL A 132 17.06 3.15 2.89
N GLY A 133 17.87 3.77 3.76
CA GLY A 133 17.79 5.20 4.05
C GLY A 133 18.71 5.57 5.20
N ALA A 134 18.42 6.66 5.90
CA ALA A 134 19.17 7.03 7.09
C ALA A 134 19.25 5.83 8.06
N GLY A 135 20.45 5.50 8.53
CA GLY A 135 20.72 4.33 9.35
C GLY A 135 20.91 3.01 8.58
N GLY A 136 21.02 3.06 7.23
CA GLY A 136 21.32 1.90 6.41
C GLY A 136 20.10 1.10 5.98
N GLU A 137 20.34 -0.14 5.55
CA GLU A 137 19.31 -1.10 5.15
C GLU A 137 18.66 -1.76 6.37
N ARG A 138 17.34 -1.98 6.31
CA ARG A 138 16.60 -2.72 7.34
C ARG A 138 15.39 -3.43 6.73
N THR A 139 14.94 -4.48 7.42
CA THR A 139 13.67 -5.14 7.18
C THR A 139 12.79 -4.97 8.41
N GLU A 140 11.64 -4.37 8.23
CA GLU A 140 10.70 -4.03 9.30
C GLU A 140 9.28 -4.46 8.97
N SER A 141 8.38 -4.45 9.94
CA SER A 141 6.96 -4.67 9.70
C SER A 141 6.39 -3.55 8.82
N ILE A 142 5.34 -3.86 8.08
CA ILE A 142 4.61 -2.84 7.31
C ILE A 142 4.03 -1.75 8.21
N ASP A 143 3.63 -2.09 9.43
CA ASP A 143 3.13 -1.15 10.44
C ASP A 143 4.21 -0.12 10.82
N ASP A 144 5.43 -0.60 11.15
CA ASP A 144 6.56 0.26 11.51
C ASP A 144 7.01 1.12 10.33
N PHE A 145 7.02 0.54 9.11
CA PHE A 145 7.37 1.27 7.89
C PHE A 145 6.40 2.43 7.65
N LEU A 146 5.10 2.18 7.72
CA LEU A 146 4.09 3.23 7.53
C LEU A 146 4.08 4.25 8.66
N ALA A 147 4.36 3.83 9.91
CA ALA A 147 4.48 4.73 11.05
C ALA A 147 5.72 5.64 10.96
N GLY A 148 6.86 5.10 10.50
CA GLY A 148 8.12 5.82 10.35
C GLY A 148 8.16 6.82 9.19
N GLY A 149 7.14 6.79 8.32
CA GLY A 149 7.06 7.61 7.11
C GLY A 149 7.84 7.04 5.92
N THR A 150 7.52 7.54 4.74
CA THR A 150 8.00 7.02 3.45
C THR A 150 9.33 7.62 2.98
N GLY A 151 10.15 8.14 3.90
CA GLY A 151 11.46 8.74 3.61
C GLY A 151 12.57 7.72 3.31
N ARG A 152 12.24 6.46 3.01
CA ARG A 152 13.17 5.38 2.72
C ARG A 152 12.91 4.81 1.33
N LEU A 153 13.96 4.33 0.67
CA LEU A 153 13.86 3.62 -0.58
C LEU A 153 13.45 2.16 -0.31
N VAL A 154 12.24 1.79 -0.74
CA VAL A 154 11.78 0.39 -0.69
C VAL A 154 12.53 -0.41 -1.76
N LEU A 155 13.09 -1.54 -1.38
CA LEU A 155 13.77 -2.49 -2.27
C LEU A 155 12.89 -3.70 -2.55
N GLU A 156 12.24 -4.24 -1.51
CA GLU A 156 11.47 -5.48 -1.59
C GLU A 156 10.35 -5.50 -0.55
N ILE A 157 9.29 -6.21 -0.84
CA ILE A 157 8.17 -6.49 0.06
C ILE A 157 8.03 -8.01 0.17
N GLU A 158 7.99 -8.52 1.39
CA GLU A 158 7.79 -9.94 1.68
C GLU A 158 6.39 -10.14 2.26
N ILE A 159 5.68 -11.15 1.76
CA ILE A 159 4.38 -11.59 2.28
C ILE A 159 4.35 -13.11 2.37
N GLU A 160 3.59 -13.63 3.32
CA GLU A 160 3.22 -15.02 3.38
C GLU A 160 1.80 -15.24 2.82
N ARG A 161 1.51 -16.45 2.36
CA ARG A 161 0.18 -16.77 1.89
C ARG A 161 -0.76 -16.88 3.11
N PRO A 162 -1.85 -16.10 3.16
CA PRO A 162 -2.82 -16.23 4.24
C PRO A 162 -3.59 -17.54 4.11
N LYS A 163 -4.18 -18.01 5.21
CA LYS A 163 -5.08 -19.16 5.20
C LYS A 163 -6.39 -18.82 4.51
N ARG A 164 -6.94 -17.64 4.82
CA ARG A 164 -8.16 -17.08 4.23
C ARG A 164 -7.99 -15.58 4.07
N ALA A 165 -8.70 -15.00 3.11
CA ALA A 165 -8.68 -13.56 2.90
C ALA A 165 -10.01 -13.07 2.32
N GLY A 166 -10.33 -11.81 2.61
CA GLY A 166 -11.50 -11.13 2.09
C GLY A 166 -11.23 -9.64 1.88
N ALA A 167 -12.05 -9.02 1.06
CA ALA A 167 -11.91 -7.61 0.72
C ALA A 167 -13.27 -6.98 0.40
N ALA A 168 -13.49 -5.77 0.89
CA ALA A 168 -14.66 -4.98 0.55
C ALA A 168 -14.28 -3.54 0.29
N ALA A 169 -14.96 -2.87 -0.66
CA ALA A 169 -14.65 -1.48 -0.97
C ALA A 169 -15.86 -0.71 -1.51
N VAL A 170 -15.88 0.58 -1.22
CA VAL A 170 -16.70 1.57 -1.93
C VAL A 170 -15.80 2.33 -2.89
N ARG A 171 -16.17 2.34 -4.16
CA ARG A 171 -15.48 3.03 -5.24
C ARG A 171 -16.45 3.91 -6.00
N ARG A 172 -15.95 4.97 -6.62
CA ARG A 172 -16.74 5.74 -7.57
C ARG A 172 -16.82 4.98 -8.92
N PRO A 173 -17.96 5.03 -9.63
CA PRO A 173 -18.16 4.25 -10.88
C PRO A 173 -17.49 4.89 -12.11
N HIS A 174 -16.28 5.46 -11.98
CA HIS A 174 -15.56 6.11 -13.09
C HIS A 174 -14.17 5.50 -13.27
N ALA A 175 -13.62 5.62 -14.49
CA ALA A 175 -12.39 4.94 -14.94
C ALA A 175 -11.14 5.21 -14.09
N HIS A 176 -11.04 6.35 -13.43
CA HIS A 176 -9.94 6.68 -12.50
C HIS A 176 -10.42 6.67 -11.04
N ALA A 177 -11.30 5.74 -10.71
CA ALA A 177 -11.94 5.71 -9.40
C ALA A 177 -10.97 5.27 -8.31
N TYR A 178 -10.61 6.20 -7.46
CA TYR A 178 -9.96 5.90 -6.18
C TYR A 178 -10.94 5.22 -5.23
N SER A 179 -10.43 4.35 -4.37
CA SER A 179 -11.23 3.78 -3.29
C SER A 179 -11.63 4.90 -2.31
N VAL A 180 -12.93 5.07 -2.12
CA VAL A 180 -13.47 5.99 -1.10
C VAL A 180 -13.18 5.44 0.29
N LEU A 181 -13.46 4.15 0.46
CA LEU A 181 -13.12 3.30 1.57
C LEU A 181 -12.82 1.90 1.05
N ALA A 182 -11.85 1.23 1.61
CA ALA A 182 -11.61 -0.18 1.36
C ALA A 182 -11.14 -0.87 2.64
N VAL A 183 -11.51 -2.13 2.76
CA VAL A 183 -11.13 -3.01 3.88
C VAL A 183 -10.50 -4.26 3.30
N ALA A 184 -9.35 -4.62 3.85
CA ALA A 184 -8.68 -5.88 3.60
C ALA A 184 -8.68 -6.70 4.89
N ALA A 185 -9.02 -7.99 4.81
CA ALA A 185 -8.95 -8.92 5.91
C ALA A 185 -8.18 -10.18 5.49
N ALA A 186 -7.36 -10.73 6.39
CA ALA A 186 -6.63 -11.97 6.13
C ALA A 186 -6.38 -12.74 7.43
N GLU A 187 -6.41 -14.07 7.37
CA GLU A 187 -5.96 -14.94 8.45
C GLU A 187 -4.52 -15.35 8.21
N THR A 188 -3.62 -14.72 8.93
CA THR A 188 -2.17 -14.95 8.89
C THR A 188 -1.74 -15.95 9.99
N ALA A 189 -0.45 -16.22 10.09
CA ALA A 189 0.12 -16.98 11.20
C ALA A 189 -0.10 -16.29 12.57
N ASN A 190 -0.26 -14.96 12.55
CA ASN A 190 -0.46 -14.13 13.75
C ASN A 190 -1.94 -13.89 14.08
N GLY A 191 -2.88 -14.58 13.43
CA GLY A 191 -4.32 -14.44 13.60
C GLY A 191 -4.99 -13.62 12.49
N ILE A 192 -6.23 -13.20 12.73
CA ILE A 192 -6.98 -12.39 11.77
C ILE A 192 -6.46 -10.96 11.83
N ARG A 193 -6.14 -10.42 10.66
CA ARG A 193 -5.70 -9.05 10.44
C ARG A 193 -6.73 -8.30 9.60
N VAL A 194 -7.02 -7.08 10.02
CA VAL A 194 -7.99 -6.21 9.33
C VAL A 194 -7.36 -4.84 9.13
N ALA A 195 -7.38 -4.34 7.91
CA ALA A 195 -6.85 -3.02 7.60
C ALA A 195 -7.85 -2.18 6.81
N ILE A 196 -7.91 -0.89 7.13
CA ILE A 196 -8.85 0.09 6.59
C ILE A 196 -8.06 1.12 5.78
N LEU A 197 -8.50 1.38 4.55
CA LEU A 197 -8.01 2.44 3.67
C LEU A 197 -9.10 3.50 3.49
N GLY A 198 -8.72 4.78 3.39
CA GLY A 198 -9.62 5.89 3.11
C GLY A 198 -10.32 6.48 4.34
N ALA A 199 -9.95 6.03 5.54
CA ALA A 199 -10.43 6.59 6.80
C ALA A 199 -9.37 7.39 7.57
N GLY A 200 -8.30 7.79 6.88
CA GLY A 200 -7.18 8.57 7.41
C GLY A 200 -6.16 8.86 6.31
N PRO A 201 -5.04 9.51 6.62
CA PRO A 201 -4.02 9.88 5.65
C PRO A 201 -3.23 8.67 5.10
N ARG A 202 -3.32 7.53 5.72
CA ARG A 202 -2.74 6.24 5.30
C ARG A 202 -3.69 5.12 5.67
N ALA A 203 -3.45 3.91 5.20
CA ALA A 203 -4.14 2.74 5.70
C ALA A 203 -3.80 2.50 7.18
N VAL A 204 -4.76 2.00 7.92
CA VAL A 204 -4.67 1.78 9.37
C VAL A 204 -5.10 0.35 9.68
N ARG A 205 -4.41 -0.31 10.60
CA ARG A 205 -4.83 -1.58 11.15
C ARG A 205 -6.01 -1.36 12.10
N ALA A 206 -7.06 -2.13 11.93
CA ALA A 206 -8.24 -2.08 12.77
C ALA A 206 -8.03 -2.97 14.02
N ALA A 207 -7.17 -2.53 14.94
CA ALA A 207 -6.75 -3.29 16.10
C ALA A 207 -7.91 -3.67 17.03
N SER A 208 -8.88 -2.78 17.22
CA SER A 208 -10.09 -3.02 18.03
C SER A 208 -10.96 -4.12 17.41
N VAL A 209 -11.06 -4.19 16.08
CA VAL A 209 -11.75 -5.27 15.34
C VAL A 209 -11.00 -6.59 15.52
N GLU A 210 -9.68 -6.60 15.33
CA GLU A 210 -8.83 -7.79 15.50
C GLU A 210 -8.93 -8.34 16.92
N GLN A 211 -8.91 -7.48 17.93
CA GLN A 211 -9.06 -7.86 19.34
C GLN A 211 -10.43 -8.48 19.62
N ALA A 212 -11.50 -7.91 19.10
CA ALA A 212 -12.85 -8.45 19.26
C ALA A 212 -12.96 -9.86 18.65
N LEU A 213 -12.44 -10.05 17.43
CA LEU A 213 -12.39 -11.36 16.76
C LEU A 213 -11.56 -12.38 17.56
N GLY A 214 -10.42 -11.96 18.09
CA GLY A 214 -9.57 -12.79 18.94
C GLY A 214 -10.27 -13.19 20.26
N GLY A 215 -11.21 -12.37 20.74
CA GLY A 215 -12.10 -12.65 21.89
C GLY A 215 -13.32 -13.51 21.55
N GLY A 216 -13.48 -13.95 20.29
CA GLY A 216 -14.58 -14.79 19.85
C GLY A 216 -15.84 -14.05 19.41
N ALA A 217 -15.78 -12.72 19.20
CA ALA A 217 -16.89 -11.96 18.66
C ALA A 217 -17.23 -12.40 17.22
N SER A 218 -18.50 -12.30 16.86
CA SER A 218 -18.96 -12.47 15.49
C SER A 218 -18.42 -11.35 14.58
N ALA A 219 -18.49 -11.55 13.25
CA ALA A 219 -18.09 -10.53 12.28
C ALA A 219 -18.82 -9.20 12.50
N ALA A 220 -20.13 -9.25 12.74
CA ALA A 220 -20.96 -8.06 13.00
C ALA A 220 -20.55 -7.32 14.29
N GLU A 221 -20.34 -8.06 15.39
CA GLU A 221 -19.91 -7.47 16.68
C GLU A 221 -18.52 -6.84 16.58
N ALA A 222 -17.58 -7.52 15.90
CA ALA A 222 -16.24 -6.99 15.67
C ALA A 222 -16.26 -5.76 14.75
N ALA A 223 -17.05 -5.80 13.67
CA ALA A 223 -17.19 -4.69 12.73
C ALA A 223 -17.74 -3.40 13.39
N ALA A 224 -18.57 -3.53 14.43
CA ALA A 224 -19.04 -2.39 15.20
C ALA A 224 -17.90 -1.59 15.86
N LYS A 225 -16.72 -2.21 16.05
CA LYS A 225 -15.52 -1.58 16.60
C LYS A 225 -14.68 -0.81 15.58
N ALA A 226 -15.02 -0.87 14.29
CA ALA A 226 -14.18 -0.34 13.19
C ALA A 226 -13.87 1.16 13.30
N LEU A 227 -14.72 1.93 13.98
CA LEU A 227 -14.52 3.37 14.16
C LEU A 227 -13.63 3.73 15.36
N GLU A 228 -13.25 2.76 16.20
CA GLU A 228 -12.40 3.01 17.36
C GLU A 228 -10.94 3.30 16.96
N ASP A 229 -10.50 2.79 15.79
CA ASP A 229 -9.11 2.90 15.31
C ASP A 229 -8.90 3.99 14.24
N VAL A 230 -9.96 4.66 13.79
CA VAL A 230 -9.90 5.61 12.68
C VAL A 230 -10.68 6.89 12.93
N GLU A 231 -10.22 7.98 12.33
CA GLU A 231 -10.89 9.27 12.35
C GLU A 231 -11.11 9.77 10.91
N PRO A 232 -12.22 9.36 10.26
CA PRO A 232 -12.52 9.78 8.90
C PRO A 232 -12.70 11.30 8.79
N ALA A 233 -12.11 11.90 7.76
CA ALA A 233 -12.22 13.31 7.42
C ALA A 233 -12.98 13.52 6.11
N ASP A 234 -13.44 14.76 5.88
CA ASP A 234 -13.99 15.18 4.60
C ASP A 234 -12.89 15.36 3.57
N ASP A 235 -13.13 14.91 2.35
CA ASP A 235 -12.28 15.21 1.20
C ASP A 235 -13.10 15.28 -0.11
N ALA A 236 -12.43 15.41 -1.25
CA ALA A 236 -13.09 15.48 -2.55
C ALA A 236 -13.82 14.18 -2.96
N LEU A 237 -13.55 13.05 -2.30
CA LEU A 237 -14.13 11.74 -2.61
C LEU A 237 -15.42 11.51 -1.83
N ALA A 238 -15.44 11.82 -0.52
CA ALA A 238 -16.59 11.60 0.34
C ALA A 238 -16.50 12.41 1.64
N SER A 239 -17.66 12.61 2.29
CA SER A 239 -17.71 13.20 3.62
C SER A 239 -17.29 12.21 4.72
N ALA A 240 -16.81 12.74 5.84
CA ALA A 240 -16.52 11.99 7.06
C ALA A 240 -17.78 11.27 7.56
N TRP A 241 -18.93 11.93 7.49
CA TRP A 241 -20.23 11.33 7.86
C TRP A 241 -20.51 10.06 7.05
N TYR A 242 -20.38 10.14 5.72
CA TYR A 242 -20.62 8.99 4.85
C TYR A 242 -19.68 7.81 5.19
N ARG A 243 -18.38 8.10 5.37
CA ARG A 243 -17.38 7.08 5.71
C ARG A 243 -17.71 6.39 7.04
N ARG A 244 -18.13 7.16 8.05
CA ARG A 244 -18.55 6.60 9.35
C ARG A 244 -19.77 5.70 9.22
N GLN A 245 -20.73 6.03 8.37
CA GLN A 245 -21.94 5.24 8.18
C GLN A 245 -21.66 3.90 7.50
N VAL A 246 -20.76 3.86 6.51
CA VAL A 246 -20.56 2.66 5.69
C VAL A 246 -19.44 1.75 6.19
N LEU A 247 -18.50 2.27 6.98
CA LEU A 247 -17.31 1.51 7.39
C LEU A 247 -17.62 0.22 8.16
N PRO A 248 -18.51 0.19 9.17
CA PRO A 248 -18.82 -1.06 9.85
C PRO A 248 -19.34 -2.15 8.91
N GLY A 249 -20.27 -1.83 8.02
CA GLY A 249 -20.79 -2.78 7.03
C GLY A 249 -19.75 -3.26 6.02
N LEU A 250 -18.75 -2.42 5.70
CA LEU A 250 -17.63 -2.86 4.85
C LEU A 250 -16.69 -3.82 5.59
N VAL A 251 -16.43 -3.58 6.87
CA VAL A 251 -15.62 -4.49 7.70
C VAL A 251 -16.32 -5.84 7.84
N GLU A 252 -17.61 -5.85 8.19
CA GLU A 252 -18.41 -7.07 8.28
C GLU A 252 -18.36 -7.87 6.98
N ARG A 253 -18.61 -7.21 5.85
CA ARG A 253 -18.55 -7.83 4.53
C ARG A 253 -17.17 -8.41 4.19
N ALA A 254 -16.08 -7.69 4.47
CA ALA A 254 -14.73 -8.19 4.24
C ALA A 254 -14.43 -9.45 5.06
N LEU A 255 -14.92 -9.52 6.29
CA LEU A 255 -14.80 -10.68 7.18
C LEU A 255 -15.62 -11.87 6.69
N GLU A 256 -16.86 -11.65 6.22
CA GLU A 256 -17.73 -12.70 5.66
C GLU A 256 -17.20 -13.25 4.33
N GLU A 257 -16.54 -12.42 3.53
CA GLU A 257 -15.93 -12.82 2.26
C GLU A 257 -14.59 -13.58 2.42
N MET A 258 -14.07 -13.74 3.65
CA MET A 258 -12.83 -14.50 3.89
C MET A 258 -13.01 -15.99 3.52
N ARG A 259 -12.31 -16.41 2.47
CA ARG A 259 -12.30 -17.78 1.93
C ARG A 259 -10.90 -18.34 1.85
#